data_25790463b7d4b7d0f0838d79c16dcc52
#
_entry.id   25790463b7d4b7d0f0838d79c16dcc52
#
_cell.length_a   1.000
_cell.length_b   1.000
_cell.length_c   1.000
_cell.angle_alpha   90.00
_cell.angle_beta   90.00
_cell.angle_gamma   90.00
#
_symmetry.space_group_name_H-M   'P 1'
#
loop_
_entity.id
_entity.type
_entity.pdbx_description
1 polymer ?
#
loop_
_entity_poly.entity_id
_entity_poly.type
_entity_poly.pdbx_seq_one_letter_code
_entity_poly.pdbx_strand_id
1 'polypeptide(L)'
;MENNVTSGNILKHIAFFAIPYLLSYFLQTLYGMADLFIIGQFNAVDGITAVSNGSQVMHMLTAILVGLAMGVTVSISHAVGAKNHTLVERTIGNTITLFACISIISTLLLLICVKTLVVLLNVPQEAMTGTVQYLVICFIGIPFITAYNIISSIYRGLGDSKSPMYIIAIACLLNIILDYIFIGLFHMGPIGAALGTTISQSVSVIIALISMKYRTSDIHIKKEDLHLQSQVFKHILKVGFPVAIQDGCIQIAFIIITIIANSRGLNDAAAVGIVEKMITAIFIIPSTMLATVSALSAQNIGAKDYGRARTVLKYAVIITTLYGIIVALIVECAAPTLLGLFTKDTTVILLGVQYISSYIIDTIFAGIHFSFSGYFAADGKSYIGFIHNIIAISLVRVPGSYIASHIYPHNLFPMGLAAPLGSLLSVIICLIAYRILKKKDELSVL
;
A
#
# COMPACT_ATOMS: atom_id res chain seq x y z
N MET A 1 -13.85 16.40 15.81
CA MET A 1 -14.32 15.21 16.56
C MET A 1 -13.20 14.20 16.58
N GLU A 2 -12.46 14.12 17.66
CA GLU A 2 -11.50 13.05 17.90
C GLU A 2 -12.29 11.79 18.25
N ASN A 3 -12.28 10.78 17.39
CA ASN A 3 -12.78 9.47 17.78
C ASN A 3 -11.80 8.91 18.83
N ASN A 4 -12.19 9.02 20.09
CA ASN A 4 -11.35 8.56 21.19
C ASN A 4 -11.25 7.04 21.19
N VAL A 5 -10.15 6.51 20.60
CA VAL A 5 -9.89 5.07 20.56
C VAL A 5 -9.09 4.58 21.77
N THR A 6 -8.77 5.48 22.70
CA THR A 6 -8.05 5.15 23.95
C THR A 6 -8.95 4.58 25.05
N SER A 7 -10.28 4.49 24.80
CA SER A 7 -11.27 3.91 25.72
C SER A 7 -12.24 3.01 24.96
N GLY A 8 -13.02 2.21 25.66
CA GLY A 8 -14.04 1.33 25.07
C GLY A 8 -13.51 0.01 24.49
N ASN A 9 -14.31 -0.65 23.67
CA ASN A 9 -14.02 -2.00 23.15
C ASN A 9 -13.05 -1.94 21.96
N ILE A 10 -11.88 -2.57 22.09
CA ILE A 10 -10.80 -2.57 21.10
C ILE A 10 -11.24 -3.24 19.79
N LEU A 11 -11.93 -4.38 19.82
CA LEU A 11 -12.41 -5.06 18.61
C LEU A 11 -13.34 -4.17 17.80
N LYS A 12 -14.22 -3.43 18.48
CA LYS A 12 -15.11 -2.48 17.84
C LYS A 12 -14.31 -1.37 17.15
N HIS A 13 -13.28 -0.83 17.82
CA HIS A 13 -12.41 0.19 17.22
C HIS A 13 -11.63 -0.35 16.01
N ILE A 14 -11.09 -1.58 16.11
CA ILE A 14 -10.41 -2.23 14.96
C ILE A 14 -11.40 -2.35 13.79
N ALA A 15 -12.60 -2.89 13.99
CA ALA A 15 -13.59 -3.04 12.93
C ALA A 15 -14.01 -1.70 12.32
N PHE A 16 -14.33 -0.71 13.16
CA PHE A 16 -14.74 0.62 12.68
C PHE A 16 -13.65 1.36 11.90
N PHE A 17 -12.38 1.10 12.20
CA PHE A 17 -11.26 1.70 11.50
C PHE A 17 -10.87 0.88 10.27
N ALA A 18 -10.77 -0.46 10.41
CA ALA A 18 -10.29 -1.33 9.36
C ALA A 18 -11.28 -1.46 8.19
N ILE A 19 -12.59 -1.58 8.43
CA ILE A 19 -13.57 -1.77 7.33
C ILE A 19 -13.59 -0.58 6.35
N PRO A 20 -13.69 0.69 6.77
CA PRO A 20 -13.63 1.80 5.83
C PRO A 20 -12.27 1.92 5.14
N TYR A 21 -11.17 1.57 5.83
CA TYR A 21 -9.85 1.57 5.24
C TYR A 21 -9.70 0.48 4.18
N LEU A 22 -10.22 -0.74 4.45
CA LEU A 22 -10.28 -1.84 3.49
C LEU A 22 -11.05 -1.43 2.23
N LEU A 23 -12.22 -0.81 2.40
CA LEU A 23 -13.03 -0.33 1.28
C LEU A 23 -12.29 0.75 0.49
N SER A 24 -11.55 1.65 1.15
CA SER A 24 -10.72 2.64 0.47
C SER A 24 -9.64 1.98 -0.39
N TYR A 25 -8.97 0.95 0.14
CA TYR A 25 -7.92 0.23 -0.57
C TYR A 25 -8.49 -0.57 -1.76
N PHE A 26 -9.63 -1.21 -1.56
CA PHE A 26 -10.35 -1.91 -2.62
C PHE A 26 -10.77 -0.97 -3.75
N LEU A 27 -11.33 0.20 -3.41
CA LEU A 27 -11.72 1.21 -4.40
C LEU A 27 -10.51 1.76 -5.18
N GLN A 28 -9.37 1.94 -4.53
CA GLN A 28 -8.13 2.33 -5.23
C GLN A 28 -7.66 1.25 -6.22
N THR A 29 -7.79 -0.02 -5.85
CA THR A 29 -7.45 -1.13 -6.75
C THR A 29 -8.44 -1.20 -7.93
N LEU A 30 -9.74 -1.05 -7.65
CA LEU A 30 -10.80 -1.03 -8.67
C LEU A 30 -10.59 0.10 -9.69
N TYR A 31 -10.23 1.27 -9.21
CA TYR A 31 -9.90 2.44 -9.99
C TYR A 31 -8.82 2.14 -11.06
N GLY A 32 -7.65 1.57 -10.66
CA GLY A 32 -6.62 1.20 -11.63
C GLY A 32 -7.00 0.06 -12.57
N MET A 33 -7.93 -0.81 -12.17
CA MET A 33 -8.47 -1.85 -13.05
C MET A 33 -9.48 -1.29 -14.05
N ALA A 34 -10.27 -0.28 -13.65
CA ALA A 34 -11.25 0.36 -14.51
C ALA A 34 -10.57 1.09 -15.69
N ASP A 35 -9.48 1.82 -15.45
CA ASP A 35 -8.69 2.46 -16.51
C ASP A 35 -8.28 1.44 -17.58
N LEU A 36 -7.71 0.28 -17.16
CA LEU A 36 -7.30 -0.78 -18.08
C LEU A 36 -8.48 -1.44 -18.81
N PHE A 37 -9.60 -1.63 -18.12
CA PHE A 37 -10.78 -2.21 -18.73
C PHE A 37 -11.35 -1.27 -19.79
N ILE A 38 -11.49 0.01 -19.49
CA ILE A 38 -12.11 0.99 -20.40
C ILE A 38 -11.20 1.20 -21.62
N ILE A 39 -9.87 1.36 -21.42
CA ILE A 39 -8.98 1.52 -22.57
C ILE A 39 -8.98 0.27 -23.46
N GLY A 40 -9.14 -0.91 -22.86
CA GLY A 40 -9.27 -2.18 -23.60
C GLY A 40 -10.50 -2.29 -24.47
N GLN A 41 -11.58 -1.53 -24.19
CA GLN A 41 -12.80 -1.53 -25.00
C GLN A 41 -12.69 -0.61 -26.23
N PHE A 42 -11.88 0.45 -26.19
CA PHE A 42 -11.90 1.52 -27.19
C PHE A 42 -10.57 1.69 -27.93
N ASN A 43 -9.47 1.10 -27.45
CA ASN A 43 -8.14 1.28 -28.03
C ASN A 43 -7.52 -0.02 -28.49
N ALA A 44 -6.53 0.10 -29.40
CA ALA A 44 -5.70 -1.00 -29.85
C ALA A 44 -4.68 -1.43 -28.75
N VAL A 45 -3.97 -2.52 -29.00
CA VAL A 45 -3.05 -3.16 -28.05
C VAL A 45 -1.95 -2.22 -27.57
N ASP A 46 -1.48 -1.30 -28.41
CA ASP A 46 -0.46 -0.30 -28.06
C ASP A 46 -0.94 0.67 -26.94
N GLY A 47 -2.20 1.12 -27.03
CA GLY A 47 -2.82 1.96 -26.02
C GLY A 47 -2.98 1.23 -24.67
N ILE A 48 -3.43 -0.03 -24.69
CA ILE A 48 -3.54 -0.88 -23.48
C ILE A 48 -2.16 -1.07 -22.85
N THR A 49 -1.16 -1.37 -23.66
CA THR A 49 0.23 -1.57 -23.21
C THR A 49 0.79 -0.28 -22.60
N ALA A 50 0.51 0.87 -23.21
CA ALA A 50 0.94 2.17 -22.72
C ALA A 50 0.38 2.47 -21.32
N VAL A 51 -0.94 2.32 -21.13
CA VAL A 51 -1.59 2.54 -19.83
C VAL A 51 -1.15 1.51 -18.81
N SER A 52 -0.98 0.24 -19.19
CA SER A 52 -0.52 -0.81 -18.28
C SER A 52 0.86 -0.50 -17.70
N ASN A 53 1.84 -0.16 -18.55
CA ASN A 53 3.19 0.20 -18.09
C ASN A 53 3.18 1.50 -17.28
N GLY A 54 2.44 2.50 -17.72
CA GLY A 54 2.33 3.79 -17.04
C GLY A 54 1.69 3.63 -15.65
N SER A 55 0.60 2.90 -15.54
CA SER A 55 -0.09 2.67 -14.26
C SER A 55 0.75 1.86 -13.28
N GLN A 56 1.59 0.93 -13.75
CA GLN A 56 2.53 0.21 -12.89
C GLN A 56 3.55 1.15 -12.23
N VAL A 57 4.10 2.11 -12.99
CA VAL A 57 4.97 3.15 -12.44
C VAL A 57 4.24 4.00 -11.41
N MET A 58 3.02 4.43 -11.73
CA MET A 58 2.21 5.24 -10.81
C MET A 58 1.83 4.48 -9.55
N HIS A 59 1.55 3.18 -9.65
CA HIS A 59 1.29 2.32 -8.49
C HIS A 59 2.50 2.24 -7.55
N MET A 60 3.71 2.05 -8.10
CA MET A 60 4.94 2.03 -7.30
C MET A 60 5.18 3.37 -6.60
N LEU A 61 5.02 4.49 -7.31
CA LEU A 61 5.17 5.83 -6.73
C LEU A 61 4.14 6.08 -5.63
N THR A 62 2.90 5.69 -5.85
CA THR A 62 1.82 5.83 -4.85
C THR A 62 2.10 4.99 -3.62
N ALA A 63 2.60 3.76 -3.76
CA ALA A 63 2.98 2.92 -2.62
C ALA A 63 4.07 3.60 -1.75
N ILE A 64 5.11 4.16 -2.38
CA ILE A 64 6.15 4.91 -1.67
C ILE A 64 5.57 6.13 -0.94
N LEU A 65 4.67 6.88 -1.58
CA LEU A 65 4.01 8.04 -0.96
C LEU A 65 3.13 7.62 0.22
N VAL A 66 2.39 6.53 0.11
CA VAL A 66 1.56 5.97 1.20
C VAL A 66 2.43 5.53 2.37
N GLY A 67 3.56 4.88 2.10
CA GLY A 67 4.55 4.51 3.11
C GLY A 67 5.10 5.72 3.87
N LEU A 68 5.50 6.79 3.14
CA LEU A 68 5.92 8.05 3.75
C LEU A 68 4.80 8.68 4.58
N ALA A 69 3.57 8.68 4.07
CA ALA A 69 2.40 9.24 4.72
C ALA A 69 1.98 8.48 6.00
N MET A 70 2.43 7.22 6.17
CA MET A 70 2.25 6.50 7.44
C MET A 70 2.94 7.22 8.61
N GLY A 71 4.10 7.86 8.38
CA GLY A 71 4.76 8.69 9.36
C GLY A 71 3.88 9.85 9.86
N VAL A 72 3.08 10.43 8.97
CA VAL A 72 2.09 11.47 9.32
C VAL A 72 1.00 10.88 10.20
N THR A 73 0.38 9.77 9.79
CA THR A 73 -0.67 9.09 10.56
C THR A 73 -0.20 8.79 11.97
N VAL A 74 0.98 8.19 12.14
CA VAL A 74 1.55 7.84 13.44
C VAL A 74 1.82 9.08 14.27
N SER A 75 2.45 10.13 13.70
CA SER A 75 2.80 11.34 14.44
C SER A 75 1.56 12.08 14.95
N ILE A 76 0.51 12.20 14.12
CA ILE A 76 -0.76 12.80 14.52
C ILE A 76 -1.46 11.92 15.57
N SER A 77 -1.49 10.59 15.37
CA SER A 77 -2.09 9.66 16.33
C SER A 77 -1.45 9.77 17.72
N HIS A 78 -0.13 9.90 17.79
CA HIS A 78 0.58 10.15 19.04
C HIS A 78 0.14 11.46 19.72
N ALA A 79 0.07 12.54 18.94
CA ALA A 79 -0.33 13.85 19.46
C ALA A 79 -1.78 13.85 19.95
N VAL A 80 -2.68 13.18 19.22
CA VAL A 80 -4.09 12.99 19.60
C VAL A 80 -4.20 12.16 20.89
N GLY A 81 -3.50 11.04 20.96
CA GLY A 81 -3.46 10.20 22.16
C GLY A 81 -2.95 10.93 23.39
N ALA A 82 -1.93 11.78 23.21
CA ALA A 82 -1.39 12.65 24.25
C ALA A 82 -2.30 13.84 24.59
N LYS A 83 -3.43 14.04 23.89
CA LYS A 83 -4.33 15.19 24.02
C LYS A 83 -3.63 16.53 23.84
N ASN A 84 -2.60 16.57 23.00
CA ASN A 84 -1.79 17.76 22.74
C ASN A 84 -2.20 18.41 21.42
N HIS A 85 -3.24 19.26 21.47
CA HIS A 85 -3.80 19.95 20.30
C HIS A 85 -2.76 20.81 19.55
N THR A 86 -1.88 21.50 20.27
CA THR A 86 -0.82 22.31 19.67
C THR A 86 0.16 21.42 18.85
N LEU A 87 0.47 20.23 19.35
CA LEU A 87 1.33 19.30 18.61
C LEU A 87 0.60 18.73 17.38
N VAL A 88 -0.71 18.49 17.45
CA VAL A 88 -1.53 18.09 16.28
C VAL A 88 -1.46 19.17 15.20
N GLU A 89 -1.74 20.45 15.56
CA GLU A 89 -1.70 21.59 14.63
C GLU A 89 -0.33 21.76 13.98
N ARG A 90 0.74 21.72 14.78
CA ARG A 90 2.13 21.78 14.29
C ARG A 90 2.48 20.61 13.37
N THR A 91 2.04 19.38 13.71
CA THR A 91 2.30 18.21 12.89
C THR A 91 1.59 18.31 11.56
N ILE A 92 0.34 18.78 11.53
CA ILE A 92 -0.40 19.00 10.28
C ILE A 92 0.27 20.08 9.43
N GLY A 93 0.62 21.23 10.02
CA GLY A 93 1.29 22.33 9.31
C GLY A 93 2.63 21.90 8.71
N ASN A 94 3.48 21.24 9.51
CA ASN A 94 4.77 20.70 9.02
C ASN A 94 4.57 19.67 7.92
N THR A 95 3.53 18.82 8.01
CA THR A 95 3.19 17.83 6.99
C THR A 95 2.86 18.49 5.66
N ILE A 96 2.02 19.54 5.67
CA ILE A 96 1.65 20.28 4.45
C ILE A 96 2.90 20.81 3.75
N THR A 97 3.79 21.48 4.47
CA THR A 97 5.00 22.08 3.89
C THR A 97 5.98 21.00 3.41
N LEU A 98 6.24 19.97 4.22
CA LEU A 98 7.15 18.88 3.87
C LEU A 98 6.73 18.19 2.57
N PHE A 99 5.46 17.79 2.49
CA PHE A 99 4.97 17.04 1.34
C PHE A 99 4.69 17.92 0.12
N ALA A 100 4.41 19.21 0.29
CA ALA A 100 4.43 20.17 -0.81
C ALA A 100 5.82 20.23 -1.46
N CYS A 101 6.88 20.33 -0.66
CA CYS A 101 8.25 20.28 -1.17
C CYS A 101 8.56 18.95 -1.85
N ILE A 102 8.23 17.80 -1.22
CA ILE A 102 8.46 16.47 -1.78
C ILE A 102 7.71 16.32 -3.12
N SER A 103 6.45 16.74 -3.20
CA SER A 103 5.63 16.60 -4.41
C SER A 103 6.18 17.42 -5.58
N ILE A 104 6.60 18.68 -5.32
CA ILE A 104 7.18 19.54 -6.35
C ILE A 104 8.52 18.96 -6.85
N ILE A 105 9.41 18.57 -5.93
CA ILE A 105 10.71 17.98 -6.29
C ILE A 105 10.52 16.69 -7.07
N SER A 106 9.63 15.80 -6.61
CA SER A 106 9.33 14.53 -7.30
C SER A 106 8.74 14.77 -8.68
N THR A 107 7.80 15.71 -8.83
CA THR A 107 7.22 16.07 -10.13
C THR A 107 8.29 16.52 -11.11
N LEU A 108 9.13 17.47 -10.71
CA LEU A 108 10.19 18.00 -11.58
C LEU A 108 11.19 16.91 -11.98
N LEU A 109 11.66 16.12 -11.01
CA LEU A 109 12.60 15.04 -11.25
C LEU A 109 12.02 13.99 -12.20
N LEU A 110 10.79 13.54 -11.98
CA LEU A 110 10.14 12.53 -12.79
C LEU A 110 9.82 13.02 -14.21
N LEU A 111 9.43 14.30 -14.37
CA LEU A 111 9.24 14.89 -15.70
C LEU A 111 10.54 14.94 -16.51
N ILE A 112 11.67 15.25 -15.84
CA ILE A 112 13.01 15.24 -16.49
C ILE A 112 13.39 13.80 -16.90
N CYS A 113 13.10 12.82 -16.04
CA CYS A 113 13.52 11.43 -16.22
C CYS A 113 12.53 10.56 -17.00
N VAL A 114 11.36 11.07 -17.42
CA VAL A 114 10.27 10.25 -17.98
C VAL A 114 10.72 9.38 -19.16
N LYS A 115 11.46 9.92 -20.11
CA LYS A 115 11.95 9.16 -21.27
C LYS A 115 12.92 8.05 -20.87
N THR A 116 13.84 8.35 -19.94
CA THR A 116 14.78 7.37 -19.41
C THR A 116 14.07 6.25 -18.67
N LEU A 117 13.03 6.56 -17.90
CA LEU A 117 12.20 5.56 -17.21
C LEU A 117 11.51 4.62 -18.20
N VAL A 118 10.92 5.16 -19.27
CA VAL A 118 10.22 4.35 -20.29
C VAL A 118 11.20 3.43 -21.03
N VAL A 119 12.42 3.88 -21.31
CA VAL A 119 13.48 3.06 -21.91
C VAL A 119 13.94 1.97 -20.94
N LEU A 120 14.14 2.29 -19.66
CA LEU A 120 14.53 1.31 -18.63
C LEU A 120 13.48 0.21 -18.42
N LEU A 121 12.21 0.53 -18.63
CA LEU A 121 11.11 -0.44 -18.56
C LEU A 121 11.01 -1.34 -19.79
N ASN A 122 11.87 -1.17 -20.80
CA ASN A 122 11.81 -1.88 -22.07
C ASN A 122 10.41 -1.88 -22.71
N VAL A 123 9.74 -0.72 -22.66
CA VAL A 123 8.41 -0.57 -23.28
C VAL A 123 8.54 -0.76 -24.81
N PRO A 124 7.66 -1.57 -25.45
CA PRO A 124 7.65 -1.74 -26.91
C PRO A 124 7.57 -0.39 -27.64
N GLN A 125 8.26 -0.28 -28.79
CA GLN A 125 8.34 0.99 -29.53
C GLN A 125 6.97 1.58 -29.89
N GLU A 126 6.01 0.72 -30.23
CA GLU A 126 4.64 1.09 -30.59
C GLU A 126 3.90 1.77 -29.41
N ALA A 127 4.15 1.31 -28.19
CA ALA A 127 3.52 1.85 -26.96
C ALA A 127 4.33 2.96 -26.29
N MET A 128 5.58 3.20 -26.71
CA MET A 128 6.50 4.11 -26.04
C MET A 128 5.95 5.55 -25.96
N THR A 129 5.44 6.07 -27.07
CA THR A 129 4.88 7.43 -27.14
C THR A 129 3.68 7.59 -26.21
N GLY A 130 2.74 6.63 -26.24
CA GLY A 130 1.56 6.62 -25.39
C GLY A 130 1.94 6.53 -23.90
N THR A 131 2.95 5.70 -23.55
CA THR A 131 3.45 5.58 -22.17
C THR A 131 4.05 6.90 -21.67
N VAL A 132 4.86 7.57 -22.49
CA VAL A 132 5.44 8.89 -22.15
C VAL A 132 4.33 9.92 -21.95
N GLN A 133 3.36 9.99 -22.84
CA GLN A 133 2.22 10.93 -22.71
C GLN A 133 1.42 10.67 -21.44
N TYR A 134 1.09 9.40 -21.17
CA TYR A 134 0.40 8.99 -19.95
C TYR A 134 1.16 9.43 -18.70
N LEU A 135 2.45 9.10 -18.63
CA LEU A 135 3.29 9.39 -17.47
C LEU A 135 3.50 10.89 -17.27
N VAL A 136 3.69 11.69 -18.33
CA VAL A 136 3.83 13.14 -18.21
C VAL A 136 2.59 13.76 -17.55
N ILE A 137 1.39 13.38 -17.98
CA ILE A 137 0.15 13.89 -17.39
C ILE A 137 -0.01 13.44 -15.95
N CYS A 138 0.26 12.17 -15.65
CA CYS A 138 0.19 11.63 -14.30
C CYS A 138 1.26 12.28 -13.37
N PHE A 139 2.46 12.56 -13.86
CA PHE A 139 3.52 13.23 -13.09
C PHE A 139 3.14 14.69 -12.76
N ILE A 140 2.49 15.40 -13.67
CA ILE A 140 1.87 16.71 -13.37
C ILE A 140 0.79 16.56 -12.29
N GLY A 141 0.11 15.41 -12.22
CA GLY A 141 -0.88 15.07 -11.21
C GLY A 141 -0.32 14.69 -9.84
N ILE A 142 1.00 14.44 -9.69
CA ILE A 142 1.62 14.01 -8.41
C ILE A 142 1.28 14.93 -7.23
N PRO A 143 1.26 16.29 -7.36
CA PRO A 143 0.86 17.15 -6.26
C PRO A 143 -0.54 16.83 -5.72
N PHE A 144 -1.50 16.51 -6.59
CA PHE A 144 -2.86 16.15 -6.17
C PHE A 144 -2.91 14.76 -5.52
N ILE A 145 -2.21 13.77 -6.10
CA ILE A 145 -2.09 12.43 -5.53
C ILE A 145 -1.46 12.51 -4.12
N THR A 146 -0.39 13.28 -3.99
CA THR A 146 0.27 13.51 -2.70
C THR A 146 -0.65 14.20 -1.71
N ALA A 147 -1.32 15.28 -2.11
CA ALA A 147 -2.24 16.01 -1.25
C ALA A 147 -3.39 15.13 -0.74
N TYR A 148 -4.01 14.32 -1.62
CA TYR A 148 -5.04 13.36 -1.21
C TYR A 148 -4.51 12.35 -0.17
N ASN A 149 -3.35 11.74 -0.42
CA ASN A 149 -2.77 10.75 0.49
C ASN A 149 -2.43 11.36 1.86
N ILE A 150 -1.93 12.59 1.87
CA ILE A 150 -1.62 13.31 3.10
C ILE A 150 -2.87 13.68 3.89
N ILE A 151 -3.88 14.25 3.25
CA ILE A 151 -5.15 14.57 3.90
C ILE A 151 -5.79 13.30 4.46
N SER A 152 -5.77 12.20 3.69
CA SER A 152 -6.23 10.90 4.15
C SER A 152 -5.46 10.39 5.36
N SER A 153 -4.15 10.62 5.42
CA SER A 153 -3.30 10.24 6.55
C SER A 153 -3.54 11.11 7.78
N ILE A 154 -3.84 12.41 7.59
CA ILE A 154 -4.28 13.29 8.66
C ILE A 154 -5.59 12.78 9.26
N TYR A 155 -6.61 12.50 8.45
CA TYR A 155 -7.88 11.95 8.93
C TYR A 155 -7.67 10.64 9.70
N ARG A 156 -6.86 9.72 9.17
CA ARG A 156 -6.53 8.46 9.85
C ARG A 156 -5.83 8.69 11.19
N GLY A 157 -4.90 9.65 11.24
CA GLY A 157 -4.22 10.05 12.48
C GLY A 157 -5.19 10.62 13.54
N LEU A 158 -6.21 11.33 13.09
CA LEU A 158 -7.30 11.84 13.94
C LEU A 158 -8.32 10.75 14.32
N GLY A 159 -8.17 9.51 13.84
CA GLY A 159 -9.07 8.39 14.12
C GLY A 159 -10.27 8.28 13.17
N ASP A 160 -10.29 9.04 12.06
CA ASP A 160 -11.34 8.99 11.04
C ASP A 160 -10.85 8.27 9.79
N SER A 161 -11.28 7.02 9.60
CA SER A 161 -11.05 6.25 8.37
C SER A 161 -12.21 6.35 7.37
N LYS A 162 -13.38 6.87 7.79
CA LYS A 162 -14.58 6.95 6.95
C LYS A 162 -14.49 8.08 5.95
N SER A 163 -14.00 9.25 6.35
CA SER A 163 -13.90 10.41 5.46
C SER A 163 -13.03 10.12 4.24
N PRO A 164 -11.81 9.58 4.35
CA PRO A 164 -11.02 9.15 3.20
C PRO A 164 -11.74 8.14 2.30
N MET A 165 -12.50 7.21 2.88
CA MET A 165 -13.27 6.22 2.12
C MET A 165 -14.33 6.88 1.22
N TYR A 166 -15.10 7.81 1.76
CA TYR A 166 -16.12 8.51 0.94
C TYR A 166 -15.48 9.36 -0.15
N ILE A 167 -14.37 10.03 0.14
CA ILE A 167 -13.66 10.88 -0.82
C ILE A 167 -13.14 10.03 -1.97
N ILE A 168 -12.51 8.88 -1.69
CA ILE A 168 -11.99 8.00 -2.76
C ILE A 168 -13.12 7.33 -3.54
N ALA A 169 -14.26 7.03 -2.91
CA ALA A 169 -15.41 6.49 -3.62
C ALA A 169 -15.94 7.47 -4.68
N ILE A 170 -16.04 8.75 -4.33
CA ILE A 170 -16.43 9.81 -5.27
C ILE A 170 -15.37 9.96 -6.37
N ALA A 171 -14.07 9.95 -6.02
CA ALA A 171 -13.01 10.04 -7.01
C ALA A 171 -13.00 8.86 -7.99
N CYS A 172 -13.22 7.64 -7.49
CA CYS A 172 -13.31 6.42 -8.30
C CYS A 172 -14.48 6.51 -9.30
N LEU A 173 -15.66 6.90 -8.83
CA LEU A 173 -16.82 7.08 -9.71
C LEU A 173 -16.57 8.14 -10.77
N LEU A 174 -16.00 9.28 -10.37
CA LEU A 174 -15.68 10.37 -11.29
C LEU A 174 -14.63 9.94 -12.33
N ASN A 175 -13.60 9.19 -11.93
CA ASN A 175 -12.60 8.66 -12.85
C ASN A 175 -13.24 7.76 -13.91
N ILE A 176 -14.07 6.78 -13.51
CA ILE A 176 -14.76 5.90 -14.45
C ILE A 176 -15.58 6.71 -15.47
N ILE A 177 -16.31 7.73 -15.00
CA ILE A 177 -17.11 8.61 -15.89
C ILE A 177 -16.19 9.36 -16.86
N LEU A 178 -15.10 9.95 -16.36
CA LEU A 178 -14.15 10.72 -17.17
C LEU A 178 -13.43 9.82 -18.19
N ASP A 179 -13.09 8.60 -17.83
CA ASP A 179 -12.48 7.64 -18.74
C ASP A 179 -13.42 7.29 -19.91
N TYR A 180 -14.69 7.01 -19.62
CA TYR A 180 -15.67 6.81 -20.70
C TYR A 180 -15.82 8.04 -21.60
N ILE A 181 -15.73 9.25 -21.05
CA ILE A 181 -15.79 10.50 -21.83
C ILE A 181 -14.52 10.68 -22.66
N PHE A 182 -13.33 10.60 -22.03
CA PHE A 182 -12.07 10.91 -22.72
C PHE A 182 -11.61 9.78 -23.64
N ILE A 183 -11.72 8.54 -23.20
CA ILE A 183 -11.29 7.38 -23.99
C ILE A 183 -12.40 6.96 -24.96
N GLY A 184 -13.64 6.84 -24.49
CA GLY A 184 -14.76 6.33 -25.28
C GLY A 184 -15.32 7.36 -26.27
N LEU A 185 -15.63 8.58 -25.81
CA LEU A 185 -16.26 9.60 -26.65
C LEU A 185 -15.25 10.43 -27.44
N PHE A 186 -14.17 10.89 -26.79
CA PHE A 186 -13.17 11.75 -27.43
C PHE A 186 -12.00 10.98 -28.06
N HIS A 187 -11.93 9.65 -27.88
CA HIS A 187 -10.90 8.77 -28.44
C HIS A 187 -9.47 9.21 -28.12
N MET A 188 -9.23 9.75 -26.91
CA MET A 188 -7.93 10.28 -26.50
C MET A 188 -6.93 9.21 -26.07
N GLY A 189 -7.33 7.94 -26.00
CA GLY A 189 -6.47 6.81 -25.67
C GLY A 189 -5.75 6.97 -24.32
N PRO A 190 -4.40 6.71 -24.25
CA PRO A 190 -3.63 6.84 -23.01
C PRO A 190 -3.67 8.23 -22.37
N ILE A 191 -3.75 9.28 -23.19
CA ILE A 191 -3.91 10.66 -22.70
C ILE A 191 -5.22 10.81 -21.94
N GLY A 192 -6.31 10.23 -22.47
CA GLY A 192 -7.63 10.25 -21.83
C GLY A 192 -7.64 9.59 -20.47
N ALA A 193 -7.04 8.39 -20.34
CA ALA A 193 -6.88 7.69 -19.06
C ALA A 193 -6.10 8.53 -18.04
N ALA A 194 -4.96 9.11 -18.44
CA ALA A 194 -4.15 9.95 -17.57
C ALA A 194 -4.88 11.22 -17.12
N LEU A 195 -5.66 11.85 -18.00
CA LEU A 195 -6.49 13.01 -17.65
C LEU A 195 -7.62 12.63 -16.71
N GLY A 196 -8.32 11.52 -16.93
CA GLY A 196 -9.36 10.99 -16.06
C GLY A 196 -8.82 10.80 -14.65
N THR A 197 -7.66 10.13 -14.54
CA THR A 197 -6.92 9.93 -13.27
C THR A 197 -6.57 11.26 -12.61
N THR A 198 -5.92 12.17 -13.32
CA THR A 198 -5.41 13.42 -12.74
C THR A 198 -6.53 14.36 -12.31
N ILE A 199 -7.59 14.48 -13.11
CA ILE A 199 -8.74 15.33 -12.77
C ILE A 199 -9.52 14.76 -11.59
N SER A 200 -9.79 13.45 -11.57
CA SER A 200 -10.50 12.81 -10.45
C SER A 200 -9.73 12.97 -9.12
N GLN A 201 -8.40 12.85 -9.15
CA GLN A 201 -7.56 13.11 -7.98
C GLN A 201 -7.59 14.59 -7.56
N SER A 202 -7.59 15.52 -8.51
CA SER A 202 -7.70 16.95 -8.22
C SER A 202 -9.03 17.29 -7.54
N VAL A 203 -10.13 16.73 -8.03
CA VAL A 203 -11.46 16.91 -7.44
C VAL A 203 -11.50 16.26 -6.04
N SER A 204 -10.89 15.09 -5.84
CA SER A 204 -10.82 14.46 -4.53
C SER A 204 -10.11 15.33 -3.50
N VAL A 205 -9.03 16.04 -3.90
CA VAL A 205 -8.34 16.99 -3.02
C VAL A 205 -9.24 18.17 -2.64
N ILE A 206 -9.97 18.73 -3.59
CA ILE A 206 -10.91 19.84 -3.35
C ILE A 206 -11.97 19.38 -2.33
N ILE A 207 -12.58 18.22 -2.55
CA ILE A 207 -13.59 17.66 -1.63
C ILE A 207 -12.97 17.40 -0.25
N ALA A 208 -11.74 16.87 -0.21
CA ALA A 208 -11.02 16.58 1.03
C ALA A 208 -10.73 17.87 1.84
N LEU A 209 -10.29 18.94 1.18
CA LEU A 209 -10.06 20.25 1.81
C LEU A 209 -11.34 20.88 2.32
N ILE A 210 -12.43 20.83 1.55
CA ILE A 210 -13.74 21.31 1.97
C ILE A 210 -14.23 20.51 3.18
N SER A 211 -14.16 19.18 3.12
CA SER A 211 -14.51 18.30 4.23
C SER A 211 -13.68 18.59 5.49
N MET A 212 -12.37 18.81 5.32
CA MET A 212 -11.48 19.14 6.42
C MET A 212 -11.87 20.44 7.09
N LYS A 213 -12.19 21.49 6.34
CA LYS A 213 -12.63 22.79 6.88
C LYS A 213 -13.88 22.66 7.78
N TYR A 214 -14.82 21.78 7.40
CA TYR A 214 -16.07 21.62 8.19
C TYR A 214 -15.93 20.62 9.35
N ARG A 215 -15.07 19.63 9.24
CA ARG A 215 -14.95 18.55 10.25
C ARG A 215 -13.88 18.79 11.31
N THR A 216 -12.89 19.62 11.01
CA THR A 216 -11.79 19.94 11.92
C THR A 216 -11.84 21.41 12.38
N SER A 217 -13.05 21.91 12.65
CA SER A 217 -13.28 23.29 13.12
C SER A 217 -12.48 23.66 14.38
N ASP A 218 -12.12 22.66 15.19
CA ASP A 218 -11.38 22.84 16.44
C ASP A 218 -9.84 22.87 16.23
N ILE A 219 -9.37 22.64 15.00
CA ILE A 219 -7.94 22.64 14.63
C ILE A 219 -7.63 23.93 13.86
N HIS A 220 -6.87 24.82 14.50
CA HIS A 220 -6.52 26.12 13.94
C HIS A 220 -5.05 26.16 13.52
N ILE A 221 -4.77 25.83 12.26
CA ILE A 221 -3.41 25.87 11.70
C ILE A 221 -3.00 27.35 11.53
N LYS A 222 -1.97 27.78 12.25
CA LYS A 222 -1.38 29.10 12.15
C LYS A 222 -0.28 29.12 11.11
N LYS A 223 0.08 30.31 10.59
CA LYS A 223 1.20 30.46 9.65
C LYS A 223 2.53 29.95 10.24
N GLU A 224 2.70 30.05 11.55
CA GLU A 224 3.86 29.56 12.30
C GLU A 224 3.99 28.05 12.24
N ASP A 225 2.88 27.30 12.17
CA ASP A 225 2.87 25.85 12.10
C ASP A 225 3.32 25.30 10.74
N LEU A 226 3.26 26.15 9.69
CA LEU A 226 3.77 25.81 8.35
C LEU A 226 5.32 25.86 8.27
N HIS A 227 5.99 26.47 9.24
CA HIS A 227 7.45 26.44 9.28
C HIS A 227 7.95 25.04 9.65
N LEU A 228 8.89 24.49 8.86
CA LEU A 228 9.46 23.16 9.10
C LEU A 228 10.23 23.15 10.43
N GLN A 229 9.65 22.51 11.43
CA GLN A 229 10.26 22.28 12.72
C GLN A 229 11.05 20.97 12.71
N SER A 230 12.38 21.05 12.91
CA SER A 230 13.29 19.93 12.78
C SER A 230 12.88 18.68 13.58
N GLN A 231 12.28 18.83 14.76
CA GLN A 231 11.83 17.73 15.59
C GLN A 231 10.61 17.02 14.98
N VAL A 232 9.65 17.78 14.44
CA VAL A 232 8.39 17.24 13.88
C VAL A 232 8.66 16.51 12.57
N PHE A 233 9.31 17.16 11.60
CA PHE A 233 9.53 16.52 10.31
C PHE A 233 10.51 15.33 10.40
N LYS A 234 11.53 15.39 11.30
CA LYS A 234 12.39 14.24 11.57
C LYS A 234 11.60 13.05 12.13
N HIS A 235 10.63 13.29 12.99
CA HIS A 235 9.78 12.22 13.52
C HIS A 235 8.91 11.58 12.42
N ILE A 236 8.29 12.40 11.57
CA ILE A 236 7.50 11.94 10.41
C ILE A 236 8.38 11.08 9.49
N LEU A 237 9.56 11.57 9.12
CA LEU A 237 10.47 10.83 8.23
C LEU A 237 11.07 9.60 8.90
N LYS A 238 11.38 9.64 10.20
CA LYS A 238 11.89 8.48 10.93
C LYS A 238 10.94 7.28 10.89
N VAL A 239 9.64 7.53 10.86
CA VAL A 239 8.63 6.49 10.74
C VAL A 239 8.32 6.19 9.27
N GLY A 240 8.07 7.22 8.46
CA GLY A 240 7.60 7.04 7.09
C GLY A 240 8.67 6.56 6.12
N PHE A 241 9.92 7.01 6.25
CA PHE A 241 10.98 6.65 5.30
C PHE A 241 11.32 5.15 5.28
N PRO A 242 11.49 4.46 6.45
CA PRO A 242 11.68 3.01 6.43
C PRO A 242 10.51 2.25 5.83
N VAL A 243 9.26 2.70 6.07
CA VAL A 243 8.06 2.05 5.49
C VAL A 243 8.04 2.25 3.97
N ALA A 244 8.33 3.45 3.48
CA ALA A 244 8.38 3.73 2.05
C ALA A 244 9.44 2.89 1.32
N ILE A 245 10.62 2.72 1.89
CA ILE A 245 11.66 1.86 1.33
C ILE A 245 11.23 0.39 1.39
N GLN A 246 10.61 -0.04 2.49
CA GLN A 246 10.06 -1.39 2.63
C GLN A 246 9.10 -1.70 1.49
N ASP A 247 8.13 -0.82 1.22
CA ASP A 247 7.14 -1.01 0.17
C ASP A 247 7.80 -1.02 -1.22
N GLY A 248 8.78 -0.15 -1.46
CA GLY A 248 9.58 -0.16 -2.67
C GLY A 248 10.34 -1.48 -2.87
N CYS A 249 10.99 -2.00 -1.82
CA CYS A 249 11.70 -3.29 -1.88
C CYS A 249 10.76 -4.48 -2.15
N ILE A 250 9.55 -4.45 -1.60
CA ILE A 250 8.53 -5.47 -1.89
C ILE A 250 8.15 -5.44 -3.37
N GLN A 251 7.93 -4.27 -3.97
CA GLN A 251 7.63 -4.15 -5.41
C GLN A 251 8.78 -4.64 -6.29
N ILE A 252 10.02 -4.32 -5.93
CA ILE A 252 11.21 -4.83 -6.63
C ILE A 252 11.28 -6.36 -6.54
N ALA A 253 10.98 -6.94 -5.38
CA ALA A 253 10.97 -8.40 -5.22
C ALA A 253 9.93 -9.07 -6.13
N PHE A 254 8.72 -8.50 -6.27
CA PHE A 254 7.72 -9.00 -7.22
C PHE A 254 8.21 -8.95 -8.67
N ILE A 255 8.88 -7.86 -9.08
CA ILE A 255 9.47 -7.75 -10.42
C ILE A 255 10.53 -8.83 -10.63
N ILE A 256 11.43 -9.08 -9.68
CA ILE A 256 12.46 -10.11 -9.78
C ILE A 256 11.84 -11.50 -9.90
N ILE A 257 10.82 -11.82 -9.11
CA ILE A 257 10.10 -13.10 -9.18
C ILE A 257 9.44 -13.28 -10.55
N THR A 258 8.84 -12.21 -11.09
CA THR A 258 8.27 -12.22 -12.45
C THR A 258 9.36 -12.49 -13.50
N ILE A 259 10.54 -11.89 -13.39
CA ILE A 259 11.68 -12.16 -14.30
C ILE A 259 12.11 -13.63 -14.21
N ILE A 260 12.19 -14.20 -13.00
CA ILE A 260 12.50 -15.62 -12.79
C ILE A 260 11.42 -16.50 -13.45
N ALA A 261 10.14 -16.18 -13.30
CA ALA A 261 9.06 -16.92 -13.93
C ALA A 261 9.11 -16.83 -15.45
N ASN A 262 9.39 -15.65 -16.02
CA ASN A 262 9.54 -15.44 -17.46
C ASN A 262 10.68 -16.28 -18.06
N SER A 263 11.78 -16.48 -17.33
CA SER A 263 12.90 -17.29 -17.79
C SER A 263 12.57 -18.80 -17.90
N ARG A 264 11.48 -19.26 -17.26
CA ARG A 264 11.03 -20.66 -17.30
C ARG A 264 10.14 -20.99 -18.52
N GLY A 265 9.59 -19.96 -19.16
CA GLY A 265 8.74 -20.10 -20.34
C GLY A 265 7.36 -19.48 -20.17
N LEU A 266 6.63 -19.42 -21.28
CA LEU A 266 5.38 -18.67 -21.40
C LEU A 266 4.28 -19.15 -20.41
N ASN A 267 4.12 -20.47 -20.26
CA ASN A 267 3.06 -21.04 -19.43
C ASN A 267 3.34 -20.81 -17.93
N ASP A 268 4.61 -20.97 -17.50
CA ASP A 268 5.03 -20.70 -16.12
C ASP A 268 4.86 -19.21 -15.79
N ALA A 269 5.26 -18.33 -16.69
CA ALA A 269 5.11 -16.88 -16.56
C ALA A 269 3.64 -16.47 -16.44
N ALA A 270 2.76 -17.04 -17.27
CA ALA A 270 1.33 -16.77 -17.23
C ALA A 270 0.71 -17.26 -15.91
N ALA A 271 1.06 -18.47 -15.47
CA ALA A 271 0.58 -19.05 -14.22
C ALA A 271 1.00 -18.22 -13.01
N VAL A 272 2.29 -17.87 -12.89
CA VAL A 272 2.82 -17.02 -11.81
C VAL A 272 2.16 -15.63 -11.85
N GLY A 273 2.03 -15.01 -13.02
CA GLY A 273 1.41 -13.70 -13.16
C GLY A 273 -0.06 -13.66 -12.71
N ILE A 274 -0.85 -14.70 -12.99
CA ILE A 274 -2.22 -14.81 -12.51
C ILE A 274 -2.24 -14.94 -10.98
N VAL A 275 -1.43 -15.84 -10.43
CA VAL A 275 -1.36 -16.07 -8.98
C VAL A 275 -0.91 -14.82 -8.24
N GLU A 276 0.10 -14.09 -8.73
CA GLU A 276 0.57 -12.83 -8.12
C GLU A 276 -0.56 -11.77 -8.03
N LYS A 277 -1.42 -11.68 -9.05
CA LYS A 277 -2.61 -10.79 -9.00
C LYS A 277 -3.61 -11.24 -7.95
N MET A 278 -3.85 -12.54 -7.83
CA MET A 278 -4.74 -13.09 -6.78
C MET A 278 -4.17 -12.81 -5.38
N ILE A 279 -2.88 -13.04 -5.18
CA ILE A 279 -2.20 -12.78 -3.91
C ILE A 279 -2.25 -11.28 -3.56
N THR A 280 -2.06 -10.39 -4.53
CA THR A 280 -2.18 -8.94 -4.31
C THR A 280 -3.58 -8.58 -3.78
N ALA A 281 -4.64 -9.14 -4.33
CA ALA A 281 -6.00 -8.93 -3.85
C ALA A 281 -6.22 -9.50 -2.44
N ILE A 282 -5.69 -10.68 -2.15
CA ILE A 282 -5.78 -11.33 -0.83
C ILE A 282 -5.02 -10.51 0.23
N PHE A 283 -3.90 -9.88 -0.13
CA PHE A 283 -3.06 -9.10 0.79
C PHE A 283 -3.62 -7.72 1.14
N ILE A 284 -4.73 -7.30 0.56
CA ILE A 284 -5.44 -6.08 0.95
C ILE A 284 -5.79 -6.10 2.45
N ILE A 285 -6.19 -7.25 3.01
CA ILE A 285 -6.54 -7.35 4.45
C ILE A 285 -5.33 -7.26 5.37
N PRO A 286 -4.22 -8.01 5.18
CA PRO A 286 -2.98 -7.78 5.92
C PRO A 286 -2.48 -6.32 5.87
N SER A 287 -2.48 -5.69 4.69
CA SER A 287 -2.05 -4.29 4.51
C SER A 287 -2.95 -3.31 5.25
N THR A 288 -4.27 -3.53 5.20
CA THR A 288 -5.25 -2.75 5.96
C THR A 288 -5.01 -2.88 7.46
N MET A 289 -4.67 -4.09 7.93
CA MET A 289 -4.43 -4.32 9.34
C MET A 289 -3.13 -3.66 9.81
N LEU A 290 -2.06 -3.66 9.00
CA LEU A 290 -0.84 -2.90 9.27
C LEU A 290 -1.16 -1.43 9.55
N ALA A 291 -1.92 -0.78 8.67
CA ALA A 291 -2.31 0.62 8.82
C ALA A 291 -3.23 0.86 10.03
N THR A 292 -4.17 -0.07 10.29
CA THR A 292 -5.08 -0.01 11.43
C THR A 292 -4.32 -0.11 12.75
N VAL A 293 -3.42 -1.09 12.86
CA VAL A 293 -2.58 -1.27 14.06
C VAL A 293 -1.67 -0.06 14.28
N SER A 294 -1.10 0.49 13.19
CA SER A 294 -0.23 1.67 13.31
C SER A 294 -0.96 2.88 13.89
N ALA A 295 -2.16 3.18 13.40
CA ALA A 295 -2.95 4.31 13.88
C ALA A 295 -3.48 4.12 15.30
N LEU A 296 -4.15 2.97 15.56
CA LEU A 296 -4.77 2.71 16.86
C LEU A 296 -3.74 2.52 17.97
N SER A 297 -2.63 1.80 17.69
CA SER A 297 -1.56 1.63 18.68
C SER A 297 -0.84 2.94 18.96
N ALA A 298 -0.59 3.78 17.93
CA ALA A 298 0.05 5.07 18.13
C ALA A 298 -0.77 6.01 19.03
N GLN A 299 -2.11 6.04 18.88
CA GLN A 299 -2.97 6.82 19.80
C GLN A 299 -2.88 6.30 21.24
N ASN A 300 -2.90 4.98 21.44
CA ASN A 300 -2.79 4.40 22.79
C ASN A 300 -1.38 4.62 23.39
N ILE A 301 -0.33 4.53 22.60
CA ILE A 301 1.05 4.84 23.04
C ILE A 301 1.17 6.33 23.39
N GLY A 302 0.59 7.23 22.57
CA GLY A 302 0.52 8.65 22.88
C GLY A 302 -0.19 8.96 24.22
N ALA A 303 -1.23 8.19 24.55
CA ALA A 303 -1.92 8.22 25.84
C ALA A 303 -1.15 7.51 26.97
N LYS A 304 0.04 6.97 26.71
CA LYS A 304 0.86 6.16 27.62
C LYS A 304 0.21 4.83 28.04
N ASP A 305 -0.81 4.36 27.31
CA ASP A 305 -1.45 3.05 27.54
C ASP A 305 -0.83 1.98 26.63
N TYR A 306 0.36 1.56 26.95
CA TYR A 306 1.09 0.49 26.25
C TYR A 306 0.37 -0.86 26.37
N GLY A 307 -0.37 -1.09 27.45
CA GLY A 307 -1.15 -2.31 27.66
C GLY A 307 -2.23 -2.46 26.61
N ARG A 308 -2.96 -1.37 26.38
CA ARG A 308 -4.02 -1.30 25.36
C ARG A 308 -3.44 -1.38 23.94
N ALA A 309 -2.31 -0.73 23.64
CA ALA A 309 -1.63 -0.83 22.37
C ALA A 309 -1.21 -2.29 22.04
N ARG A 310 -0.67 -3.02 23.04
CA ARG A 310 -0.36 -4.45 22.91
C ARG A 310 -1.60 -5.32 22.68
N THR A 311 -2.73 -4.93 23.27
CA THR A 311 -4.00 -5.65 23.04
C THR A 311 -4.52 -5.43 21.63
N VAL A 312 -4.37 -4.23 21.06
CA VAL A 312 -4.66 -3.97 19.64
C VAL A 312 -3.84 -4.91 18.74
N LEU A 313 -2.52 -5.01 18.96
CA LEU A 313 -1.65 -5.94 18.24
C LEU A 313 -2.13 -7.39 18.37
N LYS A 314 -2.45 -7.84 19.60
CA LYS A 314 -2.91 -9.21 19.85
C LYS A 314 -4.17 -9.53 19.04
N TYR A 315 -5.17 -8.67 19.06
CA TYR A 315 -6.40 -8.88 18.29
C TYR A 315 -6.15 -8.82 16.78
N ALA A 316 -5.29 -7.91 16.32
CA ALA A 316 -4.91 -7.85 14.91
C ALA A 316 -4.27 -9.14 14.43
N VAL A 317 -3.31 -9.68 15.19
CA VAL A 317 -2.66 -10.98 14.88
C VAL A 317 -3.69 -12.11 14.84
N ILE A 318 -4.61 -12.17 15.80
CA ILE A 318 -5.66 -13.21 15.81
C ILE A 318 -6.56 -13.09 14.56
N ILE A 319 -7.04 -11.89 14.26
CA ILE A 319 -7.94 -11.64 13.13
C ILE A 319 -7.25 -12.01 11.81
N THR A 320 -6.02 -11.54 11.60
CA THR A 320 -5.29 -11.80 10.35
C THR A 320 -4.86 -13.25 10.20
N THR A 321 -4.52 -13.93 11.29
CA THR A 321 -4.21 -15.37 11.27
C THR A 321 -5.45 -16.19 10.92
N LEU A 322 -6.60 -15.92 11.55
CA LEU A 322 -7.86 -16.59 11.23
C LEU A 322 -8.27 -16.35 9.77
N TYR A 323 -8.17 -15.09 9.30
CA TYR A 323 -8.38 -14.75 7.91
C TYR A 323 -7.46 -15.55 6.99
N GLY A 324 -6.15 -15.58 7.27
CA GLY A 324 -5.17 -16.32 6.47
C GLY A 324 -5.47 -17.80 6.39
N ILE A 325 -5.86 -18.44 7.51
CA ILE A 325 -6.26 -19.84 7.55
C ILE A 325 -7.51 -20.09 6.69
N ILE A 326 -8.55 -19.26 6.86
CA ILE A 326 -9.80 -19.39 6.10
C ILE A 326 -9.54 -19.25 4.60
N VAL A 327 -8.79 -18.23 4.20
CA VAL A 327 -8.47 -17.98 2.79
C VAL A 327 -7.59 -19.09 2.22
N ALA A 328 -6.59 -19.56 2.98
CA ALA A 328 -5.77 -20.68 2.55
C ALA A 328 -6.60 -21.95 2.29
N LEU A 329 -7.53 -22.28 3.18
CA LEU A 329 -8.44 -23.42 3.01
C LEU A 329 -9.36 -23.24 1.79
N ILE A 330 -9.94 -22.05 1.60
CA ILE A 330 -10.82 -21.76 0.44
C ILE A 330 -10.04 -21.89 -0.86
N VAL A 331 -8.86 -21.28 -0.93
CA VAL A 331 -8.03 -21.29 -2.14
C VAL A 331 -7.52 -22.70 -2.43
N GLU A 332 -7.10 -23.46 -1.43
CA GLU A 332 -6.64 -24.86 -1.62
C GLU A 332 -7.77 -25.75 -2.16
N CYS A 333 -8.98 -25.59 -1.65
CA CYS A 333 -10.14 -26.37 -2.14
C CYS A 333 -10.63 -25.91 -3.53
N ALA A 334 -10.46 -24.63 -3.89
CA ALA A 334 -11.05 -24.04 -5.09
C ALA A 334 -10.02 -23.56 -6.11
N ALA A 335 -8.72 -23.86 -5.94
CA ALA A 335 -7.65 -23.33 -6.78
C ALA A 335 -7.88 -23.50 -8.30
N PRO A 336 -8.28 -24.69 -8.82
CA PRO A 336 -8.53 -24.83 -10.25
C PRO A 336 -9.68 -23.94 -10.75
N THR A 337 -10.75 -23.82 -9.97
CA THR A 337 -11.91 -22.98 -10.30
C THR A 337 -11.54 -21.49 -10.30
N LEU A 338 -10.80 -21.05 -9.30
CA LEU A 338 -10.37 -19.66 -9.18
C LEU A 338 -9.42 -19.26 -10.32
N LEU A 339 -8.47 -20.12 -10.68
CA LEU A 339 -7.57 -19.90 -11.82
C LEU A 339 -8.31 -19.96 -13.15
N GLY A 340 -9.32 -20.82 -13.25
CA GLY A 340 -10.21 -20.95 -14.41
C GLY A 340 -11.03 -19.69 -14.73
N LEU A 341 -11.16 -18.75 -13.77
CA LEU A 341 -11.76 -17.43 -14.01
C LEU A 341 -10.85 -16.53 -14.88
N PHE A 342 -9.54 -16.76 -14.87
CA PHE A 342 -8.55 -15.95 -15.58
C PHE A 342 -8.10 -16.56 -16.91
N THR A 343 -8.10 -17.88 -17.03
CA THR A 343 -7.67 -18.58 -18.23
C THR A 343 -8.41 -19.89 -18.44
N LYS A 344 -8.53 -20.32 -19.71
CA LYS A 344 -9.07 -21.62 -20.07
C LYS A 344 -7.97 -22.65 -20.40
N ASP A 345 -6.71 -22.23 -20.41
CA ASP A 345 -5.58 -23.13 -20.69
C ASP A 345 -5.34 -24.05 -19.47
N THR A 346 -5.54 -25.34 -19.68
CA THR A 346 -5.40 -26.36 -18.64
C THR A 346 -3.99 -26.49 -18.11
N THR A 347 -2.97 -26.25 -18.95
CA THR A 347 -1.55 -26.29 -18.54
C THR A 347 -1.25 -25.14 -17.58
N VAL A 348 -1.69 -23.91 -17.92
CA VAL A 348 -1.53 -22.73 -17.07
C VAL A 348 -2.28 -22.90 -15.74
N ILE A 349 -3.49 -23.49 -15.78
CA ILE A 349 -4.25 -23.77 -14.55
C ILE A 349 -3.48 -24.77 -13.66
N LEU A 350 -2.96 -25.88 -14.20
CA LEU A 350 -2.21 -26.88 -13.42
C LEU A 350 -0.95 -26.28 -12.78
N LEU A 351 -0.19 -25.50 -13.54
CA LEU A 351 1.00 -24.81 -13.06
C LEU A 351 0.64 -23.75 -12.00
N GLY A 352 -0.45 -23.01 -12.22
CA GLY A 352 -0.96 -22.05 -11.26
C GLY A 352 -1.41 -22.70 -9.95
N VAL A 353 -2.04 -23.87 -10.00
CA VAL A 353 -2.41 -24.67 -8.80
C VAL A 353 -1.15 -25.04 -8.03
N GLN A 354 -0.10 -25.54 -8.69
CA GLN A 354 1.16 -25.87 -8.01
C GLN A 354 1.75 -24.65 -7.28
N TYR A 355 1.76 -23.49 -7.92
CA TYR A 355 2.33 -22.27 -7.36
C TYR A 355 1.50 -21.70 -6.22
N ILE A 356 0.15 -21.62 -6.40
CA ILE A 356 -0.72 -21.02 -5.39
C ILE A 356 -0.87 -21.87 -4.15
N SER A 357 -0.89 -23.20 -4.25
CA SER A 357 -1.03 -24.11 -3.11
C SER A 357 0.10 -23.98 -2.10
N SER A 358 1.31 -23.68 -2.55
CA SER A 358 2.43 -23.38 -1.65
C SER A 358 2.45 -21.92 -1.21
N TYR A 359 2.16 -20.99 -2.13
CA TYR A 359 2.22 -19.57 -1.85
C TYR A 359 1.13 -19.10 -0.88
N ILE A 360 -0.08 -19.66 -0.97
CA ILE A 360 -1.22 -19.19 -0.16
C ILE A 360 -0.98 -19.29 1.35
N ILE A 361 -0.12 -20.20 1.79
CA ILE A 361 0.31 -20.33 3.18
C ILE A 361 0.95 -19.05 3.70
N ASP A 362 1.55 -18.26 2.81
CA ASP A 362 2.15 -16.95 3.12
C ASP A 362 1.13 -15.99 3.75
N THR A 363 -0.15 -16.07 3.38
CA THR A 363 -1.20 -15.19 3.90
C THR A 363 -1.32 -15.27 5.43
N ILE A 364 -1.05 -16.44 6.03
CA ILE A 364 -1.08 -16.63 7.47
C ILE A 364 0.07 -15.87 8.14
N PHE A 365 1.29 -16.06 7.63
CA PHE A 365 2.49 -15.43 8.19
C PHE A 365 2.56 -13.95 7.88
N ALA A 366 2.14 -13.54 6.67
CA ALA A 366 2.05 -12.15 6.26
C ALA A 366 1.14 -11.35 7.19
N GLY A 367 -0.05 -11.86 7.52
CA GLY A 367 -0.96 -11.21 8.47
C GLY A 367 -0.31 -10.92 9.82
N ILE A 368 0.51 -11.84 10.30
CA ILE A 368 1.23 -11.70 11.58
C ILE A 368 2.30 -10.60 11.47
N HIS A 369 3.26 -10.72 10.54
CA HIS A 369 4.36 -9.76 10.48
C HIS A 369 3.91 -8.35 10.01
N PHE A 370 2.85 -8.21 9.19
CA PHE A 370 2.24 -6.93 8.87
C PHE A 370 1.66 -6.26 10.13
N SER A 371 0.97 -7.02 10.99
CA SER A 371 0.46 -6.51 12.27
C SER A 371 1.58 -6.03 13.20
N PHE A 372 2.70 -6.78 13.28
CA PHE A 372 3.89 -6.37 14.02
C PHE A 372 4.55 -5.12 13.41
N SER A 373 4.67 -5.04 12.08
CA SER A 373 5.21 -3.87 11.39
C SER A 373 4.39 -2.61 11.71
N GLY A 374 3.04 -2.72 11.73
CA GLY A 374 2.17 -1.65 12.17
C GLY A 374 2.41 -1.22 13.61
N TYR A 375 2.61 -2.17 14.52
CA TYR A 375 2.93 -1.88 15.91
C TYR A 375 4.31 -1.22 16.08
N PHE A 376 5.33 -1.70 15.37
CA PHE A 376 6.66 -1.08 15.38
C PHE A 376 6.64 0.33 14.79
N ALA A 377 5.86 0.58 13.75
CA ALA A 377 5.65 1.92 13.22
C ALA A 377 4.99 2.82 14.26
N ALA A 378 3.95 2.32 14.97
CA ALA A 378 3.29 3.01 16.06
C ALA A 378 4.24 3.36 17.21
N ASP A 379 5.21 2.51 17.51
CA ASP A 379 6.23 2.75 18.55
C ASP A 379 7.42 3.61 18.06
N GLY A 380 7.33 4.19 16.85
CA GLY A 380 8.40 4.99 16.26
C GLY A 380 9.66 4.19 15.86
N LYS A 381 9.53 2.87 15.76
CA LYS A 381 10.60 1.90 15.44
C LYS A 381 10.34 1.18 14.12
N SER A 382 9.80 1.87 13.12
CA SER A 382 9.46 1.33 11.79
C SER A 382 10.65 0.70 11.06
N TYR A 383 11.90 1.09 11.42
CA TYR A 383 13.11 0.44 10.90
C TYR A 383 13.16 -1.07 11.17
N ILE A 384 12.49 -1.57 12.23
CA ILE A 384 12.40 -3.02 12.52
C ILE A 384 11.55 -3.69 11.43
N GLY A 385 10.44 -3.05 11.03
CA GLY A 385 9.59 -3.47 9.92
C GLY A 385 10.38 -3.59 8.62
N PHE A 386 11.17 -2.57 8.30
CA PHE A 386 12.07 -2.58 7.14
C PHE A 386 13.12 -3.70 7.22
N ILE A 387 13.81 -3.85 8.35
CA ILE A 387 14.90 -4.82 8.50
C ILE A 387 14.40 -6.25 8.32
N HIS A 388 13.32 -6.67 8.99
CA HIS A 388 12.85 -8.05 8.85
C HIS A 388 12.38 -8.36 7.42
N ASN A 389 11.74 -7.37 6.73
CA ASN A 389 11.32 -7.54 5.36
C ASN A 389 12.50 -7.67 4.40
N ILE A 390 13.50 -6.77 4.50
CA ILE A 390 14.68 -6.84 3.61
C ILE A 390 15.47 -8.14 3.80
N ILE A 391 15.60 -8.61 5.05
CA ILE A 391 16.24 -9.90 5.35
C ILE A 391 15.44 -11.05 4.71
N ALA A 392 14.12 -11.08 4.88
CA ALA A 392 13.28 -12.13 4.32
C ALA A 392 13.31 -12.13 2.77
N ILE A 393 13.24 -10.95 2.16
CA ILE A 393 13.29 -10.81 0.69
C ILE A 393 14.66 -11.24 0.16
N SER A 394 15.75 -10.71 0.74
CA SER A 394 17.10 -10.88 0.20
C SER A 394 17.72 -12.23 0.49
N LEU A 395 17.38 -12.89 1.61
CA LEU A 395 17.96 -14.17 2.00
C LEU A 395 17.09 -15.37 1.69
N VAL A 396 15.76 -15.20 1.62
CA VAL A 396 14.84 -16.33 1.48
C VAL A 396 13.96 -16.20 0.24
N ARG A 397 13.18 -15.13 0.11
CA ARG A 397 12.13 -15.05 -0.92
C ARG A 397 12.72 -15.04 -2.34
N VAL A 398 13.63 -14.12 -2.64
CA VAL A 398 14.24 -14.01 -3.96
C VAL A 398 15.22 -15.16 -4.25
N PRO A 399 16.22 -15.46 -3.38
CA PRO A 399 17.11 -16.59 -3.62
C PRO A 399 16.39 -17.93 -3.63
N GLY A 400 15.42 -18.15 -2.76
CA GLY A 400 14.62 -19.37 -2.69
C GLY A 400 13.83 -19.59 -3.98
N SER A 401 13.17 -18.55 -4.52
CA SER A 401 12.47 -18.61 -5.80
C SER A 401 13.43 -18.92 -6.95
N TYR A 402 14.61 -18.28 -6.96
CA TYR A 402 15.63 -18.52 -8.00
C TYR A 402 16.18 -19.96 -7.94
N ILE A 403 16.59 -20.43 -6.77
CA ILE A 403 17.12 -21.78 -6.56
C ILE A 403 16.05 -22.83 -6.91
N ALA A 404 14.83 -22.67 -6.42
CA ALA A 404 13.73 -23.58 -6.70
C ALA A 404 13.39 -23.63 -8.21
N SER A 405 13.44 -22.50 -8.89
CA SER A 405 13.24 -22.39 -10.34
C SER A 405 14.23 -23.24 -11.13
N HIS A 406 15.51 -23.34 -10.71
CA HIS A 406 16.55 -24.10 -11.38
C HIS A 406 16.55 -25.59 -11.02
N ILE A 407 16.32 -25.92 -9.72
CA ILE A 407 16.33 -27.31 -9.25
C ILE A 407 15.08 -28.07 -9.70
N TYR A 408 13.94 -27.38 -9.78
CA TYR A 408 12.63 -27.98 -10.10
C TYR A 408 12.02 -27.35 -11.36
N PRO A 409 12.59 -27.57 -12.57
CA PRO A 409 12.16 -26.89 -13.79
C PRO A 409 10.73 -27.24 -14.22
N HIS A 410 10.16 -28.36 -13.76
CA HIS A 410 8.81 -28.83 -14.12
C HIS A 410 7.78 -28.69 -12.99
N ASN A 411 8.15 -28.05 -11.87
CA ASN A 411 7.24 -27.90 -10.73
C ASN A 411 7.37 -26.50 -10.13
N LEU A 412 6.24 -25.78 -10.04
CA LEU A 412 6.20 -24.44 -9.47
C LEU A 412 5.96 -24.43 -7.96
N PHE A 413 5.53 -25.55 -7.35
CA PHE A 413 5.27 -25.64 -5.92
C PHE A 413 6.48 -25.22 -5.06
N PRO A 414 7.72 -25.68 -5.29
CA PRO A 414 8.88 -25.26 -4.50
C PRO A 414 9.21 -23.77 -4.65
N MET A 415 8.94 -23.19 -5.84
CA MET A 415 9.13 -21.76 -6.08
C MET A 415 8.13 -20.92 -5.25
N GLY A 416 6.88 -21.37 -5.14
CA GLY A 416 5.85 -20.73 -4.31
C GLY A 416 6.16 -20.77 -2.81
N LEU A 417 6.83 -21.83 -2.32
CA LEU A 417 7.23 -21.96 -0.90
C LEU A 417 8.21 -20.88 -0.43
N ALA A 418 8.94 -20.24 -1.33
CA ALA A 418 9.89 -19.20 -0.97
C ALA A 418 9.22 -17.99 -0.25
N ALA A 419 7.96 -17.68 -0.60
CA ALA A 419 7.20 -16.61 0.03
C ALA A 419 6.86 -16.94 1.50
N PRO A 420 6.14 -18.03 1.84
CA PRO A 420 5.81 -18.35 3.23
C PRO A 420 7.04 -18.60 4.10
N LEU A 421 8.12 -19.16 3.57
CA LEU A 421 9.39 -19.31 4.32
C LEU A 421 10.02 -17.96 4.65
N GLY A 422 9.99 -17.00 3.72
CA GLY A 422 10.44 -15.63 3.96
C GLY A 422 9.60 -14.95 5.03
N SER A 423 8.27 -15.07 4.96
CA SER A 423 7.36 -14.48 5.95
C SER A 423 7.45 -15.16 7.31
N LEU A 424 7.71 -16.46 7.36
CA LEU A 424 8.00 -17.16 8.62
C LEU A 424 9.27 -16.61 9.29
N LEU A 425 10.34 -16.37 8.52
CA LEU A 425 11.55 -15.71 9.05
C LEU A 425 11.22 -14.31 9.57
N SER A 426 10.41 -13.52 8.84
CA SER A 426 9.92 -12.23 9.30
C SER A 426 9.17 -12.32 10.62
N VAL A 427 8.28 -13.29 10.79
CA VAL A 427 7.53 -13.53 12.04
C VAL A 427 8.49 -13.82 13.19
N ILE A 428 9.49 -14.69 12.98
CA ILE A 428 10.49 -15.01 14.01
C ILE A 428 11.24 -13.75 14.46
N ILE A 429 11.72 -12.94 13.50
CA ILE A 429 12.43 -11.68 13.79
C ILE A 429 11.50 -10.71 14.56
N CYS A 430 10.24 -10.58 14.14
CA CYS A 430 9.25 -9.73 14.80
C CYS A 430 9.00 -10.16 16.25
N LEU A 431 8.87 -11.46 16.52
CA LEU A 431 8.64 -11.98 17.86
C LEU A 431 9.86 -11.73 18.77
N ILE A 432 11.07 -11.92 18.26
CA ILE A 432 12.32 -11.64 19.00
C ILE A 432 12.40 -10.14 19.33
N ALA A 433 12.23 -9.28 18.31
CA ALA A 433 12.26 -7.84 18.49
C ALA A 433 11.19 -7.35 19.48
N TYR A 434 9.97 -7.86 19.38
CA TYR A 434 8.88 -7.53 20.31
C TYR A 434 9.20 -7.91 21.76
N ARG A 435 9.79 -9.11 22.01
CA ARG A 435 10.19 -9.54 23.35
C ARG A 435 11.26 -8.62 23.94
N ILE A 436 12.25 -8.22 23.13
CA ILE A 436 13.32 -7.31 23.56
C ILE A 436 12.73 -5.94 23.93
N LEU A 437 11.85 -5.40 23.09
CA LEU A 437 11.23 -4.11 23.33
C LEU A 437 10.34 -4.12 24.58
N LYS A 438 9.50 -5.15 24.73
CA LYS A 438 8.65 -5.33 25.91
C LYS A 438 9.46 -5.33 27.21
N LYS A 439 10.56 -6.07 27.26
CA LYS A 439 11.45 -6.11 28.43
C LYS A 439 12.07 -4.75 28.74
N LYS A 440 12.44 -3.99 27.68
CA LYS A 440 13.01 -2.64 27.86
C LYS A 440 11.99 -1.65 28.40
N ASP A 441 10.74 -1.70 27.91
CA ASP A 441 9.66 -0.85 28.38
C ASP A 441 9.33 -1.13 29.87
N GLU A 442 9.31 -2.41 30.28
CA GLU A 442 9.06 -2.82 31.66
C GLU A 442 10.17 -2.34 32.60
N LEU A 443 11.43 -2.36 32.16
CA LEU A 443 12.57 -1.86 32.93
C LEU A 443 12.61 -0.33 33.03
N SER A 444 12.01 0.40 32.10
CA SER A 444 11.96 1.87 32.12
C SER A 444 10.85 2.43 33.04
N VAL A 445 9.95 1.59 33.50
CA VAL A 445 8.85 1.93 34.43
C VAL A 445 9.20 1.64 35.88
N LEU A 446 10.26 0.86 36.14
CA LEU A 446 10.88 0.63 37.44
C LEU A 446 11.95 1.68 37.73
#